data_c02f835917256157a70f36694fdd4535
#
_entry.id   c02f835917256157a70f36694fdd4535
#
_cell.length_a   1.000
_cell.length_b   1.000
_cell.length_c   1.000
_cell.angle_alpha   90.00
_cell.angle_beta   90.00
_cell.angle_gamma   90.00
#
_symmetry.space_group_name_H-M   'P 1'
#
loop_
_entity.id
_entity.type
_entity.pdbx_description
1 polymer ?
#
loop_
_entity_poly.entity_id
_entity_poly.type
_entity_poly.pdbx_seq_one_letter_code
_entity_poly.pdbx_strand_id
1 'polypeptide(L)'
;MDQITIVGGGLAGLTAAISSAEQGASVRLLEAHADLGGRARSTPAPYKVNLGPHALLSNSPFWLWLGERDLLPPHARPPLSGVRFRWRDDIRRVPAVGAAVAALRLRGRTAPVELDFRTWASSHVGAEAAETLARSAGILTYHHDPGELSAAFLWEPLVRGLLSAPPSARFPIGGWSAIVERMRGRAVALGVEIETGTRVSELPRAPVIVATELADARALLGDHSLTWLSGHSVCLDLAIRHRRGDPFVVVDLQETGWIERYTASDPSLAPAGEELIQAQMPIRPGESAAVATTRLERLLDAAFAGWRERETWRRRQVMDGRTGALDLPRKSWRDRPAVDRGEGVFLAGDMVAAPGCLSEIAWSSAVQASRLAVSWAAGRGRPAPVGAVSR
;
A
#
# COMPACT_ATOMS: atom_id res chain seq x y z
N MET A 1 15.28 -24.89 17.96
CA MET A 1 14.50 -24.58 16.76
C MET A 1 15.46 -24.05 15.69
N ASP A 2 15.25 -24.41 14.43
CA ASP A 2 16.05 -23.85 13.36
C ASP A 2 15.80 -22.34 13.27
N GLN A 3 16.81 -21.55 12.93
CA GLN A 3 16.69 -20.09 12.76
C GLN A 3 15.83 -19.79 11.53
N ILE A 4 14.88 -18.88 11.67
CA ILE A 4 14.05 -18.40 10.54
C ILE A 4 14.78 -17.28 9.83
N THR A 5 15.05 -17.44 8.53
CA THR A 5 15.60 -16.37 7.70
C THR A 5 14.48 -15.61 7.01
N ILE A 6 14.50 -14.28 7.09
CA ILE A 6 13.56 -13.39 6.40
C ILE A 6 14.33 -12.57 5.38
N VAL A 7 13.87 -12.60 4.12
CA VAL A 7 14.48 -11.88 3.00
C VAL A 7 13.60 -10.68 2.64
N GLY A 8 14.11 -9.48 2.86
CA GLY A 8 13.40 -8.21 2.65
C GLY A 8 12.94 -7.57 3.96
N GLY A 9 13.43 -6.36 4.22
CA GLY A 9 13.17 -5.56 5.42
C GLY A 9 12.05 -4.53 5.25
N GLY A 10 11.09 -4.77 4.35
CA GLY A 10 9.89 -3.97 4.20
C GLY A 10 8.88 -4.22 5.33
N LEU A 11 7.67 -3.64 5.19
CA LEU A 11 6.60 -3.77 6.18
C LEU A 11 6.26 -5.24 6.47
N ALA A 12 6.16 -6.07 5.42
CA ALA A 12 5.90 -7.50 5.57
C ALA A 12 7.03 -8.22 6.31
N GLY A 13 8.30 -7.97 5.93
CA GLY A 13 9.44 -8.59 6.58
C GLY A 13 9.59 -8.21 8.04
N LEU A 14 9.43 -6.94 8.39
CA LEU A 14 9.45 -6.48 9.78
C LEU A 14 8.29 -7.07 10.60
N THR A 15 7.09 -7.18 10.00
CA THR A 15 5.95 -7.85 10.65
C THR A 15 6.25 -9.33 10.89
N ALA A 16 6.80 -10.03 9.89
CA ALA A 16 7.17 -11.43 10.01
C ALA A 16 8.25 -11.63 11.08
N ALA A 17 9.25 -10.76 11.12
CA ALA A 17 10.34 -10.82 12.11
C ALA A 17 9.82 -10.67 13.55
N ILE A 18 9.02 -9.62 13.80
CA ILE A 18 8.41 -9.39 15.12
C ILE A 18 7.52 -10.57 15.50
N SER A 19 6.62 -11.00 14.58
CA SER A 19 5.66 -12.06 14.87
C SER A 19 6.32 -13.42 15.09
N SER A 20 7.44 -13.72 14.43
CA SER A 20 8.20 -14.96 14.64
C SER A 20 8.98 -14.94 15.95
N ALA A 21 9.63 -13.81 16.26
CA ALA A 21 10.39 -13.65 17.50
C ALA A 21 9.48 -13.65 18.74
N GLU A 22 8.27 -13.06 18.67
CA GLU A 22 7.26 -13.12 19.73
C GLU A 22 6.76 -14.55 20.00
N GLN A 23 6.89 -15.46 19.04
CA GLN A 23 6.60 -16.88 19.20
C GLN A 23 7.83 -17.70 19.67
N GLY A 24 8.93 -17.03 20.06
CA GLY A 24 10.14 -17.64 20.59
C GLY A 24 11.10 -18.20 19.53
N ALA A 25 10.95 -17.87 18.26
CA ALA A 25 11.88 -18.28 17.22
C ALA A 25 13.13 -17.39 17.19
N SER A 26 14.30 -17.97 16.88
CA SER A 26 15.48 -17.22 16.45
C SER A 26 15.24 -16.71 15.03
N VAL A 27 15.48 -15.42 14.78
CA VAL A 27 15.15 -14.76 13.50
C VAL A 27 16.34 -13.95 12.99
N ARG A 28 16.66 -14.11 11.70
CA ARG A 28 17.59 -13.28 10.95
C ARG A 28 16.86 -12.61 9.80
N LEU A 29 16.95 -11.29 9.70
CA LEU A 29 16.35 -10.48 8.64
C LEU A 29 17.44 -9.88 7.76
N LEU A 30 17.36 -10.13 6.45
CA LEU A 30 18.30 -9.67 5.42
C LEU A 30 17.62 -8.63 4.53
N GLU A 31 18.19 -7.43 4.44
CA GLU A 31 17.71 -6.33 3.59
C GLU A 31 18.80 -5.91 2.60
N ALA A 32 18.43 -5.80 1.32
CA ALA A 32 19.36 -5.46 0.25
C ALA A 32 19.82 -3.99 0.28
N HIS A 33 19.00 -3.09 0.83
CA HIS A 33 19.33 -1.67 0.94
C HIS A 33 19.94 -1.34 2.30
N ALA A 34 20.54 -0.15 2.41
CA ALA A 34 21.07 0.35 3.68
C ALA A 34 19.99 0.58 4.73
N ASP A 35 18.78 0.92 4.30
CA ASP A 35 17.64 1.27 5.16
C ASP A 35 16.51 0.25 5.05
N LEU A 36 15.90 -0.07 6.20
CA LEU A 36 14.68 -0.86 6.27
C LEU A 36 13.45 -0.07 5.81
N GLY A 37 12.32 -0.79 5.61
CA GLY A 37 11.01 -0.22 5.37
C GLY A 37 10.49 -0.41 3.94
N GLY A 38 11.34 -0.73 2.97
CA GLY A 38 10.90 -0.91 1.59
C GLY A 38 10.10 0.31 1.09
N ARG A 39 8.85 0.12 0.65
CA ARG A 39 7.95 1.21 0.22
C ARG A 39 7.39 2.04 1.38
N ALA A 40 7.47 1.59 2.61
CA ALA A 40 7.10 2.37 3.80
C ALA A 40 8.21 3.33 4.26
N ARG A 41 9.30 3.46 3.51
CA ARG A 41 10.34 4.47 3.79
C ARG A 41 9.84 5.87 3.41
N SER A 42 10.39 6.86 4.10
CA SER A 42 10.35 8.26 3.68
C SER A 42 11.77 8.70 3.30
N THR A 43 11.88 9.69 2.43
CA THR A 43 13.19 10.31 2.14
C THR A 43 13.75 11.01 3.37
N PRO A 44 15.08 11.22 3.45
CA PRO A 44 15.66 12.04 4.53
C PRO A 44 15.26 13.51 4.41
N ALA A 45 15.47 14.27 5.50
CA ALA A 45 15.33 15.72 5.49
C ALA A 45 16.14 16.36 4.34
N PRO A 46 15.76 17.54 3.82
CA PRO A 46 14.74 18.43 4.39
C PRO A 46 13.29 18.09 4.03
N TYR A 47 13.05 17.27 3.00
CA TYR A 47 11.72 16.87 2.56
C TYR A 47 11.47 15.39 2.86
N LYS A 48 10.68 15.09 3.90
CA LYS A 48 10.35 13.72 4.29
C LYS A 48 9.18 13.20 3.47
N VAL A 49 9.47 12.67 2.31
CA VAL A 49 8.48 12.20 1.33
C VAL A 49 8.34 10.70 1.41
N ASN A 50 7.15 10.20 1.56
CA ASN A 50 6.87 8.75 1.47
C ASN A 50 7.14 8.24 0.05
N LEU A 51 7.45 6.95 -0.09
CA LEU A 51 7.59 6.32 -1.40
C LEU A 51 6.20 5.97 -1.98
N GLY A 52 5.45 7.00 -2.34
CA GLY A 52 4.06 6.97 -2.76
C GLY A 52 3.11 7.54 -1.69
N PRO A 53 1.88 7.95 -2.08
CA PRO A 53 0.88 8.42 -1.14
C PRO A 53 0.44 7.29 -0.21
N HIS A 54 0.52 7.52 1.09
CA HIS A 54 0.19 6.52 2.09
C HIS A 54 -0.62 7.11 3.23
N ALA A 55 -1.71 6.44 3.61
CA ALA A 55 -2.42 6.67 4.84
C ALA A 55 -2.59 5.34 5.60
N LEU A 56 -2.60 5.41 6.92
CA LEU A 56 -2.88 4.26 7.77
C LEU A 56 -4.36 4.28 8.17
N LEU A 57 -5.06 3.15 8.03
CA LEU A 57 -6.48 3.06 8.38
C LEU A 57 -6.66 2.65 9.84
N SER A 58 -7.24 3.54 10.67
CA SER A 58 -7.44 3.28 12.11
C SER A 58 -8.54 2.25 12.41
N ASN A 59 -9.28 1.81 11.42
CA ASN A 59 -10.25 0.72 11.50
C ASN A 59 -9.72 -0.61 10.96
N SER A 60 -8.40 -0.77 10.91
CA SER A 60 -7.72 -1.93 10.34
C SER A 60 -7.17 -2.88 11.41
N PRO A 61 -7.12 -4.20 11.15
CA PRO A 61 -6.41 -5.13 12.02
C PRO A 61 -4.92 -4.80 12.17
N PHE A 62 -4.29 -4.25 11.14
CA PHE A 62 -2.91 -3.80 11.21
C PHE A 62 -2.72 -2.64 12.19
N TRP A 63 -3.66 -1.68 12.23
CA TRP A 63 -3.64 -0.61 13.23
C TRP A 63 -3.71 -1.16 14.66
N LEU A 64 -4.62 -2.11 14.92
CA LEU A 64 -4.74 -2.75 16.23
C LEU A 64 -3.47 -3.47 16.61
N TRP A 65 -2.88 -4.24 15.69
CA TRP A 65 -1.62 -4.95 15.90
C TRP A 65 -0.45 -4.02 16.25
N LEU A 66 -0.36 -2.86 15.60
CA LEU A 66 0.62 -1.81 15.93
C LEU A 66 0.35 -1.24 17.34
N GLY A 67 -0.92 -0.95 17.65
CA GLY A 67 -1.32 -0.37 18.94
C GLY A 67 -1.03 -1.29 20.13
N GLU A 68 -1.32 -2.58 20.02
CA GLU A 68 -1.06 -3.59 21.04
C GLU A 68 0.44 -3.72 21.39
N ARG A 69 1.32 -3.28 20.49
CA ARG A 69 2.78 -3.35 20.63
C ARG A 69 3.44 -2.00 20.89
N ASP A 70 2.64 -0.95 21.08
CA ASP A 70 3.11 0.44 21.23
C ASP A 70 3.97 0.91 20.03
N LEU A 71 3.61 0.44 18.82
CA LEU A 71 4.31 0.77 17.59
C LEU A 71 3.67 1.94 16.81
N LEU A 72 2.50 2.44 17.24
CA LEU A 72 1.85 3.58 16.63
C LEU A 72 2.61 4.87 16.98
N PRO A 73 3.15 5.62 15.99
CA PRO A 73 3.66 6.96 16.28
C PRO A 73 2.53 7.94 16.55
N PRO A 74 2.81 9.15 17.06
CA PRO A 74 1.88 10.26 16.99
C PRO A 74 1.33 10.39 15.57
N HIS A 75 0.05 10.74 15.44
CA HIS A 75 -0.61 10.78 14.13
C HIS A 75 -1.68 11.87 14.07
N ALA A 76 -1.88 12.41 12.88
CA ALA A 76 -2.91 13.41 12.59
C ALA A 76 -4.13 12.78 11.89
N ARG A 77 -5.26 13.51 11.99
CA ARG A 77 -6.47 13.26 11.18
C ARG A 77 -6.45 14.14 9.92
N PRO A 78 -7.07 13.70 8.82
CA PRO A 78 -7.17 14.51 7.62
C PRO A 78 -7.97 15.80 7.86
N PRO A 79 -7.51 16.98 7.37
CA PRO A 79 -8.27 18.23 7.45
C PRO A 79 -9.35 18.28 6.36
N LEU A 80 -10.52 17.68 6.63
CA LEU A 80 -11.58 17.45 5.64
C LEU A 80 -12.09 18.71 4.92
N SER A 81 -12.00 19.89 5.55
CA SER A 81 -12.39 21.16 4.92
C SER A 81 -11.56 21.50 3.66
N GLY A 82 -10.36 20.91 3.54
CA GLY A 82 -9.46 21.06 2.41
C GLY A 82 -9.67 20.09 1.26
N VAL A 83 -10.64 19.18 1.33
CA VAL A 83 -10.93 18.21 0.24
C VAL A 83 -11.60 18.92 -0.92
N ARG A 84 -11.13 18.62 -2.13
CA ARG A 84 -11.66 19.12 -3.41
C ARG A 84 -11.83 17.99 -4.40
N PHE A 85 -12.72 18.22 -5.37
CA PHE A 85 -13.02 17.28 -6.44
C PHE A 85 -12.90 17.99 -7.78
N ARG A 86 -12.10 17.44 -8.69
CA ARG A 86 -12.11 17.88 -10.08
C ARG A 86 -13.26 17.19 -10.82
N TRP A 87 -14.14 18.00 -11.39
CA TRP A 87 -15.22 17.55 -12.23
C TRP A 87 -15.29 18.44 -13.49
N ARG A 88 -15.04 17.87 -14.64
CA ARG A 88 -14.78 18.61 -15.88
C ARG A 88 -13.61 19.58 -15.66
N ASP A 89 -13.78 20.85 -15.96
CA ASP A 89 -12.72 21.87 -15.80
C ASP A 89 -12.77 22.60 -14.43
N ASP A 90 -13.70 22.20 -13.56
CA ASP A 90 -13.93 22.86 -12.27
C ASP A 90 -13.32 22.11 -11.08
N ILE A 91 -12.84 22.85 -10.08
CA ILE A 91 -12.48 22.33 -8.76
C ILE A 91 -13.58 22.66 -7.77
N ARG A 92 -14.26 21.64 -7.24
CA ARG A 92 -15.44 21.76 -6.38
C ARG A 92 -15.16 21.31 -4.96
N ARG A 93 -15.92 21.87 -4.00
CA ARG A 93 -15.83 21.49 -2.57
C ARG A 93 -16.62 20.22 -2.23
N VAL A 94 -17.58 19.87 -3.04
CA VAL A 94 -18.43 18.69 -2.85
C VAL A 94 -18.37 17.80 -4.08
N PRO A 95 -18.38 16.48 -3.92
CA PRO A 95 -18.53 15.57 -5.05
C PRO A 95 -19.90 15.79 -5.70
N ALA A 96 -20.12 15.26 -6.91
CA ALA A 96 -21.45 15.23 -7.49
C ALA A 96 -22.43 14.60 -6.49
N VAL A 97 -23.57 15.26 -6.24
CA VAL A 97 -24.56 14.83 -5.24
C VAL A 97 -24.96 13.36 -5.43
N GLY A 98 -25.05 12.91 -6.68
CA GLY A 98 -25.31 11.51 -7.01
C GLY A 98 -24.32 10.51 -6.42
N ALA A 99 -23.04 10.84 -6.33
CA ALA A 99 -22.03 9.94 -5.79
C ALA A 99 -22.19 9.68 -4.28
N ALA A 100 -22.51 10.71 -3.51
CA ALA A 100 -22.76 10.56 -2.07
C ALA A 100 -24.01 9.71 -1.79
N VAL A 101 -25.09 9.95 -2.54
CA VAL A 101 -26.32 9.14 -2.47
C VAL A 101 -26.07 7.70 -2.91
N ALA A 102 -25.27 7.52 -3.97
CA ALA A 102 -24.89 6.19 -4.45
C ALA A 102 -24.11 5.40 -3.39
N ALA A 103 -23.11 6.04 -2.77
CA ALA A 103 -22.33 5.42 -1.70
C ALA A 103 -23.23 4.96 -0.54
N LEU A 104 -24.23 5.77 -0.14
CA LEU A 104 -25.20 5.40 0.89
C LEU A 104 -26.10 4.24 0.46
N ARG A 105 -26.57 4.20 -0.80
CA ARG A 105 -27.39 3.11 -1.34
C ARG A 105 -26.64 1.78 -1.45
N LEU A 106 -25.35 1.82 -1.72
CA LEU A 106 -24.51 0.63 -1.80
C LEU A 106 -24.04 0.17 -0.40
N ARG A 107 -24.10 1.04 0.61
CA ARG A 107 -23.69 0.70 1.97
C ARG A 107 -24.54 -0.47 2.51
N GLY A 108 -23.88 -1.49 3.05
CA GLY A 108 -24.51 -2.71 3.54
C GLY A 108 -24.82 -3.76 2.47
N ARG A 109 -24.54 -3.49 1.19
CA ARG A 109 -24.59 -4.50 0.13
C ARG A 109 -23.28 -5.27 0.06
N THR A 110 -23.39 -6.57 -0.18
CA THR A 110 -22.23 -7.42 -0.49
C THR A 110 -21.90 -7.28 -1.97
N ALA A 111 -20.70 -6.77 -2.26
CA ALA A 111 -20.20 -6.69 -3.62
C ALA A 111 -19.68 -8.07 -4.07
N PRO A 112 -20.07 -8.56 -5.27
CA PRO A 112 -19.67 -9.88 -5.76
C PRO A 112 -18.22 -9.86 -6.29
N VAL A 113 -17.58 -11.01 -6.25
CA VAL A 113 -16.24 -11.23 -6.85
C VAL A 113 -16.36 -11.39 -8.37
N GLU A 114 -17.46 -11.91 -8.86
CA GLU A 114 -17.69 -12.34 -10.24
C GLU A 114 -17.85 -11.18 -11.22
N LEU A 115 -18.32 -10.03 -10.74
CA LEU A 115 -18.61 -8.85 -11.55
C LEU A 115 -17.54 -7.79 -11.35
N ASP A 116 -17.31 -6.97 -12.40
CA ASP A 116 -16.59 -5.72 -12.25
C ASP A 116 -17.42 -4.69 -11.48
N PHE A 117 -16.72 -3.73 -10.87
CA PHE A 117 -17.37 -2.73 -10.03
C PHE A 117 -18.36 -1.85 -10.80
N ARG A 118 -18.04 -1.47 -12.03
CA ARG A 118 -18.91 -0.63 -12.87
C ARG A 118 -20.22 -1.33 -13.14
N THR A 119 -20.20 -2.59 -13.57
CA THR A 119 -21.39 -3.39 -13.84
C THR A 119 -22.25 -3.56 -12.59
N TRP A 120 -21.65 -3.99 -11.49
CA TRP A 120 -22.36 -4.16 -10.23
C TRP A 120 -22.95 -2.86 -9.69
N ALA A 121 -22.17 -1.81 -9.58
CA ALA A 121 -22.63 -0.54 -9.03
C ALA A 121 -23.67 0.11 -9.92
N SER A 122 -23.51 0.08 -11.27
CA SER A 122 -24.47 0.67 -12.20
C SER A 122 -25.88 0.05 -12.09
N SER A 123 -25.98 -1.25 -11.82
CA SER A 123 -27.27 -1.93 -11.64
C SER A 123 -28.05 -1.46 -10.41
N HIS A 124 -27.37 -0.78 -9.45
CA HIS A 124 -27.97 -0.32 -8.21
C HIS A 124 -28.13 1.20 -8.14
N VAL A 125 -27.23 1.96 -8.75
CA VAL A 125 -27.16 3.42 -8.54
C VAL A 125 -27.07 4.22 -9.84
N GLY A 126 -27.08 3.55 -11.01
CA GLY A 126 -26.94 4.15 -12.33
C GLY A 126 -25.48 4.36 -12.75
N ALA A 127 -25.24 4.45 -14.05
CA ALA A 127 -23.90 4.44 -14.65
C ALA A 127 -23.02 5.63 -14.23
N GLU A 128 -23.58 6.85 -14.22
CA GLU A 128 -22.81 8.06 -13.87
C GLU A 128 -22.30 8.04 -12.42
N ALA A 129 -23.14 7.62 -11.50
CA ALA A 129 -22.79 7.54 -10.08
C ALA A 129 -21.79 6.41 -9.81
N ALA A 130 -21.96 5.25 -10.47
CA ALA A 130 -21.03 4.13 -10.40
C ALA A 130 -19.64 4.53 -10.92
N GLU A 131 -19.57 5.22 -12.06
CA GLU A 131 -18.32 5.70 -12.63
C GLU A 131 -17.62 6.72 -11.73
N THR A 132 -18.36 7.65 -11.12
CA THR A 132 -17.83 8.64 -10.18
C THR A 132 -17.21 7.95 -8.96
N LEU A 133 -17.88 6.92 -8.41
CA LEU A 133 -17.35 6.13 -7.30
C LEU A 133 -16.10 5.36 -7.70
N ALA A 134 -16.10 4.71 -8.87
CA ALA A 134 -14.94 3.99 -9.39
C ALA A 134 -13.72 4.92 -9.50
N ARG A 135 -13.88 6.08 -10.13
CA ARG A 135 -12.79 7.05 -10.32
C ARG A 135 -12.26 7.63 -9.01
N SER A 136 -13.11 7.76 -7.99
CA SER A 136 -12.66 8.19 -6.67
C SER A 136 -11.66 7.22 -6.00
N ALA A 137 -11.62 5.96 -6.47
CA ALA A 137 -10.70 4.94 -5.98
C ALA A 137 -9.30 4.97 -6.61
N GLY A 138 -9.00 5.94 -7.46
CA GLY A 138 -7.69 6.06 -8.12
C GLY A 138 -6.51 5.99 -7.17
N ILE A 139 -6.57 6.66 -6.02
CA ILE A 139 -5.53 6.62 -4.98
C ILE A 139 -5.38 5.25 -4.31
N LEU A 140 -6.44 4.45 -4.29
CA LEU A 140 -6.43 3.13 -3.66
C LEU A 140 -5.86 2.04 -4.58
N THR A 141 -5.92 2.26 -5.89
CA THR A 141 -5.63 1.24 -6.89
C THR A 141 -4.44 1.58 -7.80
N TYR A 142 -4.15 2.88 -8.00
CA TYR A 142 -3.17 3.35 -9.00
C TYR A 142 -3.46 2.81 -10.41
N HIS A 143 -4.74 2.50 -10.67
CA HIS A 143 -5.22 1.92 -11.92
C HIS A 143 -5.96 2.97 -12.75
N HIS A 144 -5.78 2.94 -14.07
CA HIS A 144 -6.39 3.92 -14.98
C HIS A 144 -7.91 3.78 -15.06
N ASP A 145 -8.42 2.57 -14.87
CA ASP A 145 -9.85 2.25 -14.85
C ASP A 145 -10.21 1.36 -13.65
N PRO A 146 -10.40 1.93 -12.45
CA PRO A 146 -10.79 1.13 -11.30
C PRO A 146 -12.15 0.43 -11.44
N GLY A 147 -13.01 0.91 -12.35
CA GLY A 147 -14.33 0.33 -12.60
C GLY A 147 -14.31 -1.08 -13.18
N GLU A 148 -13.21 -1.49 -13.82
CA GLU A 148 -13.03 -2.84 -14.37
C GLU A 148 -12.55 -3.87 -13.34
N LEU A 149 -12.13 -3.43 -12.15
CA LEU A 149 -11.70 -4.33 -11.09
C LEU A 149 -12.89 -5.03 -10.45
N SER A 150 -12.65 -6.17 -9.80
CA SER A 150 -13.67 -6.93 -9.06
C SER A 150 -14.45 -6.00 -8.12
N ALA A 151 -15.78 -6.10 -8.13
CA ALA A 151 -16.62 -5.28 -7.28
C ALA A 151 -16.29 -5.48 -5.80
N ALA A 152 -16.06 -6.70 -5.36
CA ALA A 152 -15.67 -7.01 -3.98
C ALA A 152 -14.31 -6.37 -3.63
N PHE A 153 -13.34 -6.47 -4.54
CA PHE A 153 -12.01 -5.89 -4.33
C PHE A 153 -12.05 -4.37 -4.19
N LEU A 154 -12.81 -3.67 -5.04
CA LEU A 154 -12.84 -2.21 -5.04
C LEU A 154 -13.70 -1.64 -3.93
N TRP A 155 -14.83 -2.29 -3.63
CA TRP A 155 -15.82 -1.78 -2.66
C TRP A 155 -15.29 -1.76 -1.22
N GLU A 156 -14.55 -2.78 -0.81
CA GLU A 156 -14.00 -2.87 0.55
C GLU A 156 -13.10 -1.67 0.92
N PRO A 157 -12.03 -1.34 0.19
CA PRO A 157 -11.19 -0.20 0.52
C PRO A 157 -11.90 1.15 0.33
N LEU A 158 -12.86 1.27 -0.59
CA LEU A 158 -13.70 2.46 -0.70
C LEU A 158 -14.48 2.71 0.59
N VAL A 159 -15.19 1.70 1.10
CA VAL A 159 -16.00 1.82 2.33
C VAL A 159 -15.11 2.06 3.54
N ARG A 160 -14.03 1.32 3.67
CA ARG A 160 -13.15 1.38 4.85
C ARG A 160 -12.25 2.60 4.86
N GLY A 161 -11.81 3.06 3.70
CA GLY A 161 -10.91 4.20 3.55
C GLY A 161 -11.65 5.51 3.31
N LEU A 162 -12.22 5.68 2.10
CA LEU A 162 -12.74 6.96 1.65
C LEU A 162 -14.14 7.29 2.17
N LEU A 163 -15.01 6.29 2.35
CA LEU A 163 -16.41 6.45 2.76
C LEU A 163 -16.64 6.20 4.26
N SER A 164 -15.58 5.96 5.03
CA SER A 164 -15.70 5.72 6.47
C SER A 164 -16.16 6.97 7.22
N ALA A 165 -17.08 6.78 8.16
CA ALA A 165 -17.56 7.84 9.05
C ALA A 165 -17.53 7.35 10.51
N PRO A 166 -16.68 7.89 11.37
CA PRO A 166 -15.70 8.95 11.11
C PRO A 166 -14.57 8.49 10.18
N PRO A 167 -13.84 9.43 9.51
CA PRO A 167 -12.74 9.10 8.63
C PRO A 167 -11.67 8.23 9.31
N SER A 168 -11.32 7.11 8.68
CA SER A 168 -10.35 6.14 9.21
C SER A 168 -8.91 6.49 8.92
N ALA A 169 -8.63 7.27 7.87
CA ALA A 169 -7.27 7.65 7.50
C ALA A 169 -6.54 8.38 8.64
N ARG A 170 -5.28 8.01 8.86
CA ARG A 170 -4.36 8.62 9.81
C ARG A 170 -3.01 8.84 9.14
N PHE A 171 -2.37 9.94 9.46
CA PHE A 171 -1.08 10.35 8.93
C PHE A 171 -0.05 10.29 10.05
N PRO A 172 0.91 9.34 10.01
CA PRO A 172 1.99 9.27 10.99
C PRO A 172 2.83 10.54 10.97
N ILE A 173 3.04 11.18 12.13
CA ILE A 173 3.91 12.34 12.27
C ILE A 173 5.36 11.91 12.06
N GLY A 174 6.08 12.61 11.19
CA GLY A 174 7.42 12.27 10.73
C GLY A 174 7.42 11.29 9.54
N GLY A 175 6.25 11.01 8.93
CA GLY A 175 6.07 10.11 7.80
C GLY A 175 6.05 8.63 8.18
N TRP A 176 5.96 7.76 7.20
CA TRP A 176 5.87 6.31 7.43
C TRP A 176 7.16 5.70 8.00
N SER A 177 8.32 6.34 7.80
CA SER A 177 9.56 5.94 8.46
C SER A 177 9.45 5.92 9.99
N ALA A 178 8.57 6.72 10.59
CA ALA A 178 8.32 6.68 12.04
C ALA A 178 7.72 5.35 12.53
N ILE A 179 6.90 4.67 11.68
CA ILE A 179 6.41 3.32 11.96
C ILE A 179 7.55 2.31 11.81
N VAL A 180 8.30 2.42 10.70
CA VAL A 180 9.43 1.52 10.40
C VAL A 180 10.45 1.51 11.52
N GLU A 181 10.84 2.68 12.03
CA GLU A 181 11.81 2.80 13.13
C GLU A 181 11.31 2.14 14.43
N ARG A 182 10.02 2.31 14.77
CA ARG A 182 9.42 1.63 15.94
C ARG A 182 9.39 0.12 15.75
N MET A 183 9.03 -0.37 14.57
CA MET A 183 9.06 -1.80 14.25
C MET A 183 10.48 -2.36 14.29
N ARG A 184 11.47 -1.61 13.76
CA ARG A 184 12.90 -1.97 13.87
C ARG A 184 13.33 -2.09 15.33
N GLY A 185 13.04 -1.05 16.13
CA GLY A 185 13.37 -1.06 17.57
C GLY A 185 12.76 -2.26 18.30
N ARG A 186 11.49 -2.60 18.00
CA ARG A 186 10.83 -3.78 18.59
C ARG A 186 11.47 -5.09 18.13
N ALA A 187 11.80 -5.23 16.84
CA ALA A 187 12.48 -6.42 16.33
C ALA A 187 13.83 -6.64 17.03
N VAL A 188 14.65 -5.58 17.16
CA VAL A 188 15.93 -5.62 17.87
C VAL A 188 15.74 -6.00 19.35
N ALA A 189 14.75 -5.40 20.02
CA ALA A 189 14.45 -5.72 21.43
C ALA A 189 14.01 -7.18 21.64
N LEU A 190 13.47 -7.82 20.60
CA LEU A 190 13.11 -9.24 20.60
C LEU A 190 14.29 -10.16 20.18
N GLY A 191 15.48 -9.62 19.95
CA GLY A 191 16.66 -10.38 19.58
C GLY A 191 16.73 -10.76 18.09
N VAL A 192 15.99 -10.08 17.22
CA VAL A 192 16.11 -10.29 15.75
C VAL A 192 17.46 -9.77 15.25
N GLU A 193 18.21 -10.61 14.57
CA GLU A 193 19.44 -10.24 13.86
C GLU A 193 19.06 -9.54 12.56
N ILE A 194 19.42 -8.25 12.41
CA ILE A 194 19.09 -7.45 11.22
C ILE A 194 20.38 -7.12 10.47
N GLU A 195 20.44 -7.50 9.21
CA GLU A 195 21.54 -7.18 8.30
C GLU A 195 21.03 -6.37 7.11
N THR A 196 21.48 -5.14 7.01
CA THR A 196 21.19 -4.24 5.87
C THR A 196 22.36 -4.24 4.88
N GLY A 197 22.12 -3.79 3.64
CA GLY A 197 23.14 -3.84 2.56
C GLY A 197 23.41 -5.25 2.06
N THR A 198 22.62 -6.25 2.45
CA THR A 198 22.80 -7.66 2.15
C THR A 198 21.79 -8.15 1.16
N ARG A 199 22.15 -8.20 -0.11
CA ARG A 199 21.32 -8.73 -1.20
C ARG A 199 21.41 -10.26 -1.23
N VAL A 200 20.27 -10.91 -1.13
CA VAL A 200 20.15 -12.37 -1.25
C VAL A 200 19.96 -12.72 -2.73
N SER A 201 20.89 -13.49 -3.29
CA SER A 201 20.86 -13.99 -4.67
C SER A 201 20.52 -15.48 -4.77
N GLU A 202 20.67 -16.22 -3.69
CA GLU A 202 20.35 -17.64 -3.57
C GLU A 202 19.42 -17.86 -2.38
N LEU A 203 18.45 -18.78 -2.53
CA LEU A 203 17.48 -19.04 -1.49
C LEU A 203 18.16 -19.58 -0.22
N PRO A 204 18.02 -18.93 0.94
CA PRO A 204 18.56 -19.43 2.20
C PRO A 204 17.95 -20.79 2.59
N ARG A 205 18.61 -21.48 3.52
CA ARG A 205 18.07 -22.74 4.10
C ARG A 205 16.73 -22.49 4.79
N ALA A 206 15.78 -23.42 4.60
CA ALA A 206 14.49 -23.40 5.27
C ALA A 206 14.64 -23.53 6.80
N PRO A 207 13.74 -22.91 7.58
CA PRO A 207 12.59 -22.14 7.12
C PRO A 207 12.95 -20.71 6.67
N VAL A 208 12.40 -20.29 5.56
CA VAL A 208 12.64 -18.96 4.99
C VAL A 208 11.32 -18.26 4.65
N ILE A 209 11.23 -16.95 4.97
CA ILE A 209 10.13 -16.07 4.58
C ILE A 209 10.69 -15.07 3.55
N VAL A 210 10.21 -15.14 2.31
CA VAL A 210 10.54 -14.21 1.25
C VAL A 210 9.52 -13.07 1.28
N ALA A 211 9.97 -11.90 1.74
CA ALA A 211 9.15 -10.69 1.94
C ALA A 211 9.61 -9.54 1.02
N THR A 212 10.07 -9.88 -0.18
CA THR A 212 10.48 -8.96 -1.23
C THR A 212 9.30 -8.56 -2.13
N GLU A 213 9.55 -7.71 -3.12
CA GLU A 213 8.59 -7.52 -4.20
C GLU A 213 8.38 -8.83 -4.97
N LEU A 214 7.18 -9.02 -5.54
CA LEU A 214 6.83 -10.29 -6.20
C LEU A 214 7.77 -10.63 -7.36
N ALA A 215 8.28 -9.62 -8.08
CA ALA A 215 9.25 -9.81 -9.15
C ALA A 215 10.61 -10.34 -8.64
N ASP A 216 11.07 -9.84 -7.49
CA ASP A 216 12.31 -10.32 -6.85
C ASP A 216 12.10 -11.73 -6.26
N ALA A 217 10.94 -12.00 -5.66
CA ALA A 217 10.58 -13.33 -5.17
C ALA A 217 10.55 -14.34 -6.31
N ARG A 218 9.98 -13.96 -7.47
CA ARG A 218 9.97 -14.77 -8.69
C ARG A 218 11.37 -15.17 -9.15
N ALA A 219 12.28 -14.18 -9.16
CA ALA A 219 13.67 -14.41 -9.55
C ALA A 219 14.41 -15.32 -8.53
N LEU A 220 14.24 -15.04 -7.23
CA LEU A 220 14.91 -15.80 -6.16
C LEU A 220 14.44 -17.25 -6.08
N LEU A 221 13.15 -17.53 -6.32
CA LEU A 221 12.57 -18.86 -6.27
C LEU A 221 12.63 -19.61 -7.62
N GLY A 222 13.00 -18.93 -8.71
CA GLY A 222 12.93 -19.51 -10.05
C GLY A 222 11.50 -19.87 -10.49
N ASP A 223 10.49 -19.25 -9.86
CA ASP A 223 9.07 -19.56 -10.07
C ASP A 223 8.38 -18.49 -10.92
N HIS A 224 8.27 -18.74 -12.22
CA HIS A 224 7.66 -17.81 -13.17
C HIS A 224 6.15 -17.61 -12.98
N SER A 225 5.48 -18.44 -12.17
CA SER A 225 4.05 -18.29 -11.85
C SER A 225 3.78 -17.14 -10.87
N LEU A 226 4.81 -16.62 -10.20
CA LEU A 226 4.71 -15.51 -9.25
C LEU A 226 4.48 -14.19 -9.97
N THR A 227 3.26 -14.01 -10.46
CA THR A 227 2.79 -12.80 -11.14
C THR A 227 1.40 -12.43 -10.63
N TRP A 228 1.10 -11.14 -10.56
CA TRP A 228 -0.24 -10.63 -10.28
C TRP A 228 -0.39 -9.23 -10.85
N LEU A 229 -1.63 -8.84 -11.15
CA LEU A 229 -1.92 -7.49 -11.62
C LEU A 229 -1.61 -6.47 -10.53
N SER A 230 -1.01 -5.36 -10.92
CA SER A 230 -0.73 -4.20 -10.07
C SER A 230 -0.98 -2.92 -10.83
N GLY A 231 -1.16 -1.80 -10.14
CA GLY A 231 -1.34 -0.51 -10.78
C GLY A 231 -0.07 -0.01 -11.45
N HIS A 232 -0.25 0.88 -12.41
CA HIS A 232 0.81 1.56 -13.15
C HIS A 232 0.55 3.06 -13.13
N SER A 233 1.45 3.84 -12.54
CA SER A 233 1.20 5.26 -12.27
C SER A 233 2.49 6.08 -12.28
N VAL A 234 2.39 7.35 -12.69
CA VAL A 234 3.40 8.35 -12.35
C VAL A 234 3.07 8.96 -10.99
N CYS A 235 4.10 9.14 -10.18
CA CYS A 235 4.02 9.90 -8.94
C CYS A 235 4.93 11.12 -9.06
N LEU A 236 4.42 12.27 -8.63
CA LEU A 236 5.14 13.54 -8.58
C LEU A 236 5.08 14.08 -7.16
N ASP A 237 6.23 14.18 -6.56
CA ASP A 237 6.39 14.80 -5.25
C ASP A 237 6.93 16.21 -5.47
N LEU A 238 6.32 17.19 -4.81
CA LEU A 238 6.65 18.61 -4.93
C LEU A 238 6.77 19.26 -3.56
N ALA A 239 7.79 20.09 -3.39
CA ALA A 239 7.77 21.12 -2.38
C ALA A 239 7.47 22.47 -3.05
N ILE A 240 6.53 23.21 -2.48
CA ILE A 240 6.13 24.54 -2.96
C ILE A 240 6.07 25.53 -1.79
N ARG A 241 6.36 26.81 -2.03
CA ARG A 241 6.14 27.86 -1.02
C ARG A 241 4.67 27.90 -0.62
N HIS A 242 4.42 28.02 0.69
CA HIS A 242 3.07 28.06 1.26
C HIS A 242 2.19 29.15 0.62
N ARG A 243 0.93 28.83 0.39
CA ARG A 243 -0.12 29.78 -0.01
C ARG A 243 -1.41 29.44 0.71
N ARG A 244 -1.99 30.46 1.34
CA ARG A 244 -3.30 30.31 1.99
C ARG A 244 -4.37 29.92 0.96
N GLY A 245 -5.16 28.91 1.28
CA GLY A 245 -6.25 28.44 0.45
C GLY A 245 -5.91 27.25 -0.44
N ASP A 246 -4.63 26.78 -0.48
CA ASP A 246 -4.26 25.54 -1.15
C ASP A 246 -5.07 24.36 -0.59
N PRO A 247 -5.58 23.47 -1.43
CA PRO A 247 -6.36 22.32 -0.98
C PRO A 247 -5.51 21.33 -0.16
N PHE A 248 -6.17 20.51 0.67
CA PHE A 248 -5.56 19.35 1.30
C PHE A 248 -5.45 18.21 0.33
N VAL A 249 -6.59 17.83 -0.27
CA VAL A 249 -6.70 16.73 -1.23
C VAL A 249 -7.48 17.21 -2.45
N VAL A 250 -7.04 16.76 -3.63
CA VAL A 250 -7.79 16.90 -4.88
C VAL A 250 -8.01 15.50 -5.47
N VAL A 251 -9.27 15.10 -5.56
CA VAL A 251 -9.69 13.86 -6.21
C VAL A 251 -10.08 14.16 -7.65
N ASP A 252 -9.40 13.58 -8.60
CA ASP A 252 -9.76 13.72 -10.02
C ASP A 252 -10.82 12.69 -10.41
N LEU A 253 -12.06 13.16 -10.55
CA LEU A 253 -13.19 12.31 -10.95
C LEU A 253 -13.28 12.09 -12.47
N GLN A 254 -12.31 12.57 -13.25
CA GLN A 254 -12.24 12.36 -14.70
C GLN A 254 -11.15 11.39 -15.13
N GLU A 255 -9.96 11.53 -14.51
CA GLU A 255 -8.76 10.83 -14.95
C GLU A 255 -8.14 9.97 -13.86
N THR A 256 -8.87 9.72 -12.75
CA THR A 256 -8.43 8.92 -11.60
C THR A 256 -7.15 9.43 -10.92
N GLY A 257 -6.76 10.68 -11.19
CA GLY A 257 -5.63 11.34 -10.56
C GLY A 257 -5.93 11.73 -9.10
N TRP A 258 -4.87 11.95 -8.35
CA TRP A 258 -4.94 12.32 -6.94
C TRP A 258 -3.80 13.27 -6.58
N ILE A 259 -4.11 14.29 -5.80
CA ILE A 259 -3.11 15.18 -5.18
C ILE A 259 -3.39 15.26 -3.70
N GLU A 260 -2.36 15.17 -2.87
CA GLU A 260 -2.45 15.30 -1.43
C GLU A 260 -1.32 16.15 -0.87
N ARG A 261 -1.66 17.16 -0.06
CA ARG A 261 -0.72 18.01 0.63
C ARG A 261 -0.47 17.50 2.04
N TYR A 262 0.59 16.71 2.20
CA TYR A 262 0.93 16.00 3.43
C TYR A 262 1.25 16.95 4.59
N THR A 263 1.85 18.10 4.32
CA THR A 263 2.13 19.13 5.34
C THR A 263 0.88 19.75 5.96
N ALA A 264 -0.30 19.57 5.35
CA ALA A 264 -1.56 19.94 5.97
C ALA A 264 -1.89 19.10 7.21
N SER A 265 -1.38 17.88 7.27
CA SER A 265 -1.53 16.94 8.41
C SER A 265 -0.28 16.91 9.29
N ASP A 266 0.90 17.08 8.70
CA ASP A 266 2.19 17.05 9.39
C ASP A 266 3.17 18.11 8.83
N PRO A 267 3.20 19.31 9.40
CA PRO A 267 4.12 20.38 8.95
C PRO A 267 5.61 20.04 9.06
N SER A 268 5.98 18.99 9.82
CA SER A 268 7.38 18.60 10.00
C SER A 268 8.01 17.91 8.77
N LEU A 269 7.21 17.62 7.74
CA LEU A 269 7.65 16.93 6.53
C LEU A 269 8.40 17.84 5.54
N ALA A 270 8.33 19.17 5.70
CA ALA A 270 9.02 20.15 4.88
C ALA A 270 9.61 21.30 5.73
N PRO A 271 10.53 22.11 5.19
CA PRO A 271 10.99 23.33 5.84
C PRO A 271 9.85 24.30 6.13
N ALA A 272 10.04 25.15 7.15
CA ALA A 272 9.06 26.17 7.50
C ALA A 272 8.75 27.10 6.32
N GLY A 273 7.48 27.36 6.05
CA GLY A 273 7.03 28.18 4.91
C GLY A 273 6.88 27.40 3.59
N GLU A 274 7.14 26.10 3.58
CA GLU A 274 6.94 25.23 2.43
C GLU A 274 5.89 24.15 2.69
N GLU A 275 5.29 23.67 1.61
CA GLU A 275 4.29 22.62 1.59
C GLU A 275 4.79 21.44 0.80
N LEU A 276 4.62 20.23 1.35
CA LEU A 276 4.92 18.98 0.67
C LEU A 276 3.65 18.40 0.07
N ILE A 277 3.69 18.18 -1.24
CA ILE A 277 2.60 17.62 -2.04
C ILE A 277 3.06 16.31 -2.65
N GLN A 278 2.25 15.27 -2.55
CA GLN A 278 2.38 14.05 -3.33
C GLN A 278 1.19 13.93 -4.27
N ALA A 279 1.49 13.75 -5.55
CA ALA A 279 0.50 13.64 -6.60
C ALA A 279 0.72 12.37 -7.42
N GLN A 280 -0.36 11.76 -7.91
CA GLN A 280 -0.28 10.59 -8.76
C GLN A 280 -1.29 10.66 -9.92
N MET A 281 -0.91 10.06 -11.06
CA MET A 281 -1.76 9.89 -12.23
C MET A 281 -1.51 8.50 -12.82
N PRO A 282 -2.54 7.64 -12.92
CA PRO A 282 -2.39 6.35 -13.57
C PRO A 282 -2.01 6.48 -15.04
N ILE A 283 -1.12 5.62 -15.48
CA ILE A 283 -0.71 5.50 -16.89
C ILE A 283 -1.71 4.60 -17.60
N ARG A 284 -2.24 5.06 -18.72
CA ARG A 284 -3.19 4.31 -19.56
C ARG A 284 -2.46 3.30 -20.45
N PRO A 285 -3.11 2.24 -20.91
CA PRO A 285 -2.54 1.33 -21.90
C PRO A 285 -2.02 2.09 -23.12
N GLY A 286 -0.76 1.84 -23.52
CA GLY A 286 -0.11 2.52 -24.64
C GLY A 286 0.34 3.97 -24.37
N GLU A 287 0.09 4.51 -23.17
CA GLU A 287 0.52 5.85 -22.80
C GLU A 287 1.94 5.84 -22.23
N SER A 288 2.72 6.88 -22.57
CA SER A 288 4.02 7.09 -21.94
C SER A 288 3.91 7.79 -20.58
N ALA A 289 4.87 7.53 -19.71
CA ALA A 289 4.97 8.24 -18.41
C ALA A 289 5.08 9.76 -18.56
N ALA A 290 5.62 10.27 -19.68
CA ALA A 290 5.70 11.70 -19.95
C ALA A 290 4.29 12.30 -20.20
N VAL A 291 3.45 11.62 -20.96
CA VAL A 291 2.06 12.06 -21.23
C VAL A 291 1.23 12.02 -19.94
N ALA A 292 1.35 10.96 -19.14
CA ALA A 292 0.69 10.87 -17.84
C ALA A 292 1.16 11.98 -16.88
N THR A 293 2.46 12.32 -16.89
CA THR A 293 3.00 13.46 -16.13
C THR A 293 2.35 14.78 -16.57
N THR A 294 2.20 15.01 -17.86
CA THR A 294 1.53 16.21 -18.38
C THR A 294 0.06 16.29 -17.92
N ARG A 295 -0.66 15.16 -17.87
CA ARG A 295 -2.02 15.11 -17.30
C ARG A 295 -2.04 15.47 -15.82
N LEU A 296 -1.08 14.96 -15.05
CA LEU A 296 -0.94 15.26 -13.64
C LEU A 296 -0.62 16.74 -13.40
N GLU A 297 0.26 17.33 -14.20
CA GLU A 297 0.57 18.76 -14.11
C GLU A 297 -0.63 19.65 -14.45
N ARG A 298 -1.50 19.25 -15.39
CA ARG A 298 -2.78 19.95 -15.64
C ARG A 298 -3.71 19.91 -14.43
N LEU A 299 -3.72 18.80 -13.68
CA LEU A 299 -4.49 18.71 -12.44
C LEU A 299 -3.91 19.67 -11.38
N LEU A 300 -2.58 19.77 -11.28
CA LEU A 300 -1.91 20.74 -10.43
C LEU A 300 -2.21 22.17 -10.85
N ASP A 301 -2.21 22.49 -12.15
CA ASP A 301 -2.55 23.82 -12.68
C ASP A 301 -3.96 24.25 -12.27
N ALA A 302 -4.92 23.31 -12.31
CA ALA A 302 -6.29 23.57 -11.91
C ALA A 302 -6.47 23.77 -10.40
N ALA A 303 -5.65 23.11 -9.58
CA ALA A 303 -5.87 23.01 -8.13
C ALA A 303 -4.97 23.94 -7.30
N PHE A 304 -3.73 24.19 -7.73
CA PHE A 304 -2.71 24.93 -6.98
C PHE A 304 -2.23 26.16 -7.77
N ALA A 305 -2.90 27.27 -7.60
CA ALA A 305 -2.60 28.48 -8.38
C ALA A 305 -1.11 28.90 -8.25
N GLY A 306 -0.44 29.06 -9.40
CA GLY A 306 0.95 29.49 -9.50
C GLY A 306 1.93 28.51 -8.83
N TRP A 307 1.65 27.22 -8.86
CA TRP A 307 2.51 26.22 -8.20
C TRP A 307 3.92 26.18 -8.82
N ARG A 308 4.06 26.41 -10.13
CA ARG A 308 5.37 26.36 -10.80
C ARG A 308 6.32 27.47 -10.32
N GLU A 309 5.82 28.67 -10.09
CA GLU A 309 6.60 29.81 -9.57
C GLU A 309 6.92 29.67 -8.07
N ARG A 310 6.19 28.77 -7.38
CA ARG A 310 6.37 28.46 -5.97
C ARG A 310 7.22 27.22 -5.72
N GLU A 311 7.48 26.42 -6.77
CA GLU A 311 8.23 25.17 -6.67
C GLU A 311 9.63 25.40 -6.13
N THR A 312 10.03 24.63 -5.10
CA THR A 312 11.35 24.65 -4.48
C THR A 312 12.08 23.31 -4.63
N TRP A 313 11.32 22.22 -4.81
CA TRP A 313 11.87 20.90 -5.01
C TRP A 313 10.88 19.98 -5.75
N ARG A 314 11.43 19.02 -6.51
CA ARG A 314 10.65 18.06 -7.29
C ARG A 314 11.32 16.69 -7.31
N ARG A 315 10.49 15.63 -7.21
CA ARG A 315 10.89 14.26 -7.51
C ARG A 315 9.79 13.57 -8.32
N ARG A 316 10.17 12.89 -9.40
CA ARG A 316 9.27 12.07 -10.20
C ARG A 316 9.61 10.59 -10.05
N GLN A 317 8.60 9.75 -9.95
CA GLN A 317 8.72 8.31 -9.91
C GLN A 317 7.70 7.67 -10.86
N VAL A 318 8.01 6.47 -11.37
CA VAL A 318 7.06 5.60 -12.06
C VAL A 318 6.89 4.37 -11.20
N MET A 319 5.65 4.09 -10.83
CA MET A 319 5.26 2.91 -10.07
C MET A 319 4.69 1.90 -11.06
N ASP A 320 5.43 0.82 -11.31
CA ASP A 320 5.03 -0.27 -12.17
C ASP A 320 5.20 -1.59 -11.42
N GLY A 321 4.14 -2.38 -11.30
CA GLY A 321 4.15 -3.64 -10.55
C GLY A 321 4.40 -3.51 -9.04
N ARG A 322 4.30 -2.30 -8.47
CA ARG A 322 4.73 -1.96 -7.10
C ARG A 322 3.67 -1.24 -6.26
N THR A 323 2.42 -1.28 -6.67
CA THR A 323 1.33 -0.56 -5.98
C THR A 323 0.40 -1.48 -5.18
N GLY A 324 0.76 -2.75 -5.02
CA GLY A 324 -0.06 -3.78 -4.41
C GLY A 324 -0.90 -4.55 -5.44
N ALA A 325 -1.54 -5.61 -4.99
CA ALA A 325 -2.37 -6.48 -5.84
C ALA A 325 -3.66 -5.78 -6.27
N LEU A 326 -4.07 -6.02 -7.50
CA LEU A 326 -5.39 -5.68 -8.05
C LEU A 326 -6.10 -6.97 -8.47
N ASP A 327 -7.34 -7.14 -8.05
CA ASP A 327 -8.12 -8.33 -8.39
C ASP A 327 -9.14 -7.99 -9.48
N LEU A 328 -9.07 -8.72 -10.59
CA LEU A 328 -10.05 -8.65 -11.68
C LEU A 328 -11.31 -9.46 -11.33
N PRO A 329 -12.42 -9.28 -12.05
CA PRO A 329 -13.61 -10.11 -11.91
C PRO A 329 -13.28 -11.62 -11.92
N ARG A 330 -13.95 -12.38 -11.06
CA ARG A 330 -13.72 -13.81 -10.81
C ARG A 330 -12.39 -14.14 -10.15
N LYS A 331 -11.64 -13.12 -9.71
CA LYS A 331 -10.42 -13.25 -8.91
C LYS A 331 -10.60 -12.59 -7.55
N SER A 332 -10.00 -13.20 -6.54
CA SER A 332 -9.98 -12.69 -5.18
C SER A 332 -8.58 -12.82 -4.60
N TRP A 333 -8.39 -12.32 -3.39
CA TRP A 333 -7.12 -12.50 -2.69
C TRP A 333 -6.69 -13.99 -2.53
N ARG A 334 -7.64 -14.96 -2.60
CA ARG A 334 -7.33 -16.40 -2.51
C ARG A 334 -6.65 -16.95 -3.74
N ASP A 335 -6.80 -16.27 -4.88
CA ASP A 335 -6.22 -16.68 -6.16
C ASP A 335 -4.81 -16.12 -6.37
N ARG A 336 -4.36 -15.21 -5.48
CA ARG A 336 -3.01 -14.65 -5.51
C ARG A 336 -1.96 -15.72 -5.16
N PRO A 337 -0.67 -15.48 -5.40
CA PRO A 337 0.40 -16.39 -4.98
C PRO A 337 0.27 -16.84 -3.52
N ALA A 338 0.23 -18.13 -3.29
CA ALA A 338 0.03 -18.70 -1.95
C ALA A 338 1.18 -18.32 -0.99
N VAL A 339 0.85 -18.13 0.29
CA VAL A 339 1.84 -17.89 1.34
C VAL A 339 2.76 -19.09 1.51
N ASP A 340 2.22 -20.31 1.55
CA ASP A 340 3.01 -21.53 1.67
C ASP A 340 3.45 -22.00 0.28
N ARG A 341 4.76 -22.13 0.07
CA ARG A 341 5.37 -22.61 -1.16
C ARG A 341 5.90 -24.05 -1.05
N GLY A 342 5.67 -24.69 0.08
CA GLY A 342 6.25 -26.02 0.39
C GLY A 342 7.69 -25.93 0.89
N GLU A 343 8.19 -27.06 1.38
CA GLU A 343 9.58 -27.25 1.82
C GLU A 343 10.14 -26.19 2.79
N GLY A 344 9.27 -25.56 3.56
CA GLY A 344 9.65 -24.52 4.52
C GLY A 344 9.92 -23.15 3.90
N VAL A 345 9.44 -22.90 2.69
CA VAL A 345 9.51 -21.62 2.00
C VAL A 345 8.15 -20.93 2.07
N PHE A 346 8.13 -19.67 2.50
CA PHE A 346 6.91 -18.89 2.68
C PHE A 346 7.04 -17.52 2.01
N LEU A 347 5.93 -17.01 1.47
CA LEU A 347 5.85 -15.65 0.91
C LEU A 347 5.13 -14.71 1.86
N ALA A 348 5.55 -13.45 1.90
CA ALA A 348 4.84 -12.36 2.55
C ALA A 348 4.93 -11.07 1.72
N GLY A 349 3.83 -10.34 1.60
CA GLY A 349 3.78 -9.09 0.83
C GLY A 349 2.35 -8.71 0.45
N ASP A 350 2.19 -7.57 -0.18
CA ASP A 350 0.90 -7.01 -0.57
C ASP A 350 0.32 -7.59 -1.89
N MET A 351 1.02 -8.53 -2.50
CA MET A 351 0.57 -9.28 -3.69
C MET A 351 0.42 -10.78 -3.43
N VAL A 352 0.37 -11.18 -2.16
CA VAL A 352 0.28 -12.58 -1.72
C VAL A 352 -1.14 -12.90 -1.26
N ALA A 353 -1.51 -14.18 -1.26
CA ALA A 353 -2.83 -14.67 -0.87
C ALA A 353 -3.09 -14.46 0.63
N ALA A 354 -3.61 -13.30 0.98
CA ALA A 354 -3.98 -12.94 2.34
C ALA A 354 -5.13 -11.94 2.34
N PRO A 355 -6.01 -11.97 3.37
CA PRO A 355 -7.13 -11.05 3.49
C PRO A 355 -6.68 -9.64 3.86
N GLY A 356 -7.54 -8.66 3.55
CA GLY A 356 -7.35 -7.26 3.88
C GLY A 356 -7.23 -6.36 2.65
N CYS A 357 -7.02 -5.09 2.89
CA CYS A 357 -6.81 -4.09 1.85
C CYS A 357 -5.55 -3.25 2.13
N LEU A 358 -4.91 -2.76 1.06
CA LEU A 358 -3.73 -1.91 1.14
C LEU A 358 -2.59 -2.57 1.97
N SER A 359 -2.02 -1.85 2.95
CA SER A 359 -0.95 -2.36 3.82
C SER A 359 -1.33 -3.56 4.70
N GLU A 360 -2.63 -3.81 4.89
CA GLU A 360 -3.09 -4.97 5.66
C GLU A 360 -2.72 -6.29 5.02
N ILE A 361 -2.68 -6.36 3.69
CA ILE A 361 -2.30 -7.59 2.96
C ILE A 361 -0.86 -7.96 3.30
N ALA A 362 0.04 -6.98 3.32
CA ALA A 362 1.43 -7.19 3.70
C ALA A 362 1.55 -7.67 5.15
N TRP A 363 0.77 -7.10 6.06
CA TRP A 363 0.72 -7.51 7.46
C TRP A 363 0.11 -8.92 7.63
N SER A 364 -1.06 -9.18 7.07
CA SER A 364 -1.77 -10.46 7.26
C SER A 364 -1.02 -11.65 6.65
N SER A 365 -0.44 -11.47 5.45
CA SER A 365 0.42 -12.49 4.84
C SER A 365 1.67 -12.77 5.67
N ALA A 366 2.28 -11.73 6.24
CA ALA A 366 3.47 -11.86 7.10
C ALA A 366 3.17 -12.59 8.42
N VAL A 367 2.04 -12.30 9.06
CA VAL A 367 1.59 -13.01 10.27
C VAL A 367 1.31 -14.48 9.95
N GLN A 368 0.70 -14.78 8.81
CA GLN A 368 0.47 -16.16 8.37
C GLN A 368 1.79 -16.87 8.08
N ALA A 369 2.70 -16.27 7.30
CA ALA A 369 4.01 -16.82 6.99
C ALA A 369 4.83 -17.11 8.26
N SER A 370 4.79 -16.19 9.24
CA SER A 370 5.44 -16.36 10.53
C SER A 370 4.95 -17.61 11.28
N ARG A 371 3.64 -17.80 11.38
CA ARG A 371 3.05 -18.99 12.05
C ARG A 371 3.50 -20.29 11.38
N LEU A 372 3.49 -20.32 10.06
CA LEU A 372 3.91 -21.48 9.28
C LEU A 372 5.41 -21.76 9.44
N ALA A 373 6.25 -20.73 9.36
CA ALA A 373 7.69 -20.84 9.53
C ALA A 373 8.09 -21.32 10.96
N VAL A 374 7.43 -20.80 11.99
CA VAL A 374 7.63 -21.25 13.38
C VAL A 374 7.21 -22.71 13.55
N SER A 375 6.07 -23.12 12.96
CA SER A 375 5.63 -24.51 12.97
C SER A 375 6.63 -25.44 12.27
N TRP A 376 7.16 -25.01 11.14
CA TRP A 376 8.21 -25.74 10.43
C TRP A 376 9.49 -25.89 11.26
N ALA A 377 10.00 -24.77 11.82
CA ALA A 377 11.19 -24.75 12.67
C ALA A 377 11.06 -25.69 13.92
N ALA A 378 9.84 -25.86 14.42
CA ALA A 378 9.55 -26.78 15.52
C ALA A 378 9.41 -28.26 15.08
N GLY A 379 9.63 -28.57 13.80
CA GLY A 379 9.49 -29.93 13.25
C GLY A 379 8.05 -30.38 12.99
N ARG A 380 7.05 -29.55 13.26
CA ARG A 380 5.61 -29.88 13.08
C ARG A 380 5.13 -29.75 11.65
N GLY A 381 5.87 -29.04 10.80
CA GLY A 381 5.54 -28.82 9.39
C GLY A 381 6.40 -29.62 8.40
N ARG A 382 7.34 -30.45 8.88
CA ARG A 382 8.16 -31.29 7.99
C ARG A 382 7.36 -32.51 7.54
N PRO A 383 7.38 -32.86 6.24
CA PRO A 383 6.84 -34.14 5.81
C PRO A 383 7.55 -35.27 6.56
N ALA A 384 6.80 -36.31 6.95
CA ALA A 384 7.39 -37.48 7.57
C ALA A 384 8.49 -38.00 6.64
N PRO A 385 9.68 -38.43 7.17
CA PRO A 385 10.71 -38.99 6.35
C PRO A 385 10.08 -40.21 5.63
N VAL A 386 10.15 -40.21 4.29
CA VAL A 386 9.73 -41.34 3.50
C VAL A 386 10.57 -42.52 3.98
N GLY A 387 9.92 -43.47 4.63
CA GLY A 387 10.57 -44.60 5.32
C GLY A 387 11.60 -45.24 4.40
N ALA A 388 12.82 -45.41 4.91
CA ALA A 388 13.78 -46.30 4.30
C ALA A 388 13.12 -47.67 4.22
N VAL A 389 12.79 -48.09 3.02
CA VAL A 389 12.38 -49.47 2.74
C VAL A 389 13.58 -50.30 3.13
N SER A 390 13.50 -50.94 4.31
CA SER A 390 14.46 -51.94 4.72
C SER A 390 14.48 -53.04 3.68
N ARG A 391 15.63 -53.24 3.06
CA ARG A 391 15.93 -54.41 2.20
C ARG A 391 16.08 -55.64 3.05
#